data_7892fa29f0fff40cb906fa79894051e8
#
_entry.id   7892fa29f0fff40cb906fa79894051e8
#
_cell.length_a   1.000
_cell.length_b   1.000
_cell.length_c   1.000
_cell.angle_alpha   90.00
_cell.angle_beta   90.00
_cell.angle_gamma   90.00
#
_symmetry.space_group_name_H-M   'P 1'
#
loop_
_entity.id
_entity.type
_entity.pdbx_description
1 polymer ?
#
loop_
_entity_poly.entity_id
_entity_poly.type
_entity_poly.pdbx_seq_one_letter_code
_entity_poly.pdbx_strand_id
1 'polypeptide(L)'
;MDKPHLVLEEASRVLSFWFDDLSSEQWFMQDSALDRTISSHFYSLHRSAALGELWPWRATPTGRLAEILVLDQFSRNMFRQTA
;
A
#
# COMPACT_ATOMS: atom_id res chain seq x y z
N MET A 1 -22.64 -1.79 7.48
CA MET A 1 -22.19 -3.07 7.98
C MET A 1 -20.68 -3.11 8.10
N ASP A 2 -20.28 -3.39 9.25
CA ASP A 2 -18.89 -3.41 9.54
C ASP A 2 -18.24 -4.71 9.10
N LYS A 3 -17.07 -4.61 8.47
CA LYS A 3 -16.38 -5.79 7.95
C LYS A 3 -14.91 -5.74 8.32
N PRO A 4 -14.61 -5.85 9.60
CA PRO A 4 -13.22 -5.73 10.04
C PRO A 4 -12.29 -6.75 9.41
N HIS A 5 -12.80 -7.97 9.11
CA HIS A 5 -11.94 -8.96 8.48
C HIS A 5 -11.55 -8.57 7.06
N LEU A 6 -12.43 -7.86 6.32
CA LEU A 6 -12.06 -7.37 4.99
C LEU A 6 -11.00 -6.29 5.07
N VAL A 7 -11.10 -5.43 6.06
CA VAL A 7 -10.08 -4.40 6.28
C VAL A 7 -8.74 -5.08 6.55
N LEU A 8 -8.73 -6.10 7.40
CA LEU A 8 -7.52 -6.84 7.71
C LEU A 8 -6.98 -7.57 6.48
N GLU A 9 -7.87 -8.09 5.64
CA GLU A 9 -7.44 -8.76 4.42
C GLU A 9 -6.75 -7.81 3.46
N GLU A 10 -7.28 -6.60 3.31
CA GLU A 10 -6.65 -5.60 2.44
C GLU A 10 -5.30 -5.18 3.00
N ALA A 11 -5.22 -4.95 4.30
CA ALA A 11 -3.95 -4.60 4.92
C ALA A 11 -2.94 -5.73 4.75
N SER A 12 -3.37 -6.97 4.94
CA SER A 12 -2.49 -8.12 4.76
C SER A 12 -2.00 -8.24 3.33
N ARG A 13 -2.85 -7.92 2.36
CA ARG A 13 -2.47 -7.97 0.96
C ARG A 13 -1.38 -6.95 0.65
N VAL A 14 -1.50 -5.75 1.22
CA VAL A 14 -0.46 -4.73 1.06
C VAL A 14 0.87 -5.25 1.61
N LEU A 15 0.84 -5.82 2.81
CA LEU A 15 2.06 -6.30 3.43
C LEU A 15 2.64 -7.51 2.70
N SER A 16 1.79 -8.42 2.24
CA SER A 16 2.26 -9.59 1.48
C SER A 16 2.91 -9.15 0.18
N PHE A 17 2.29 -8.20 -0.51
CA PHE A 17 2.87 -7.70 -1.76
C PHE A 17 4.26 -7.13 -1.48
N TRP A 18 4.37 -6.27 -0.48
CA TRP A 18 5.62 -5.56 -0.24
C TRP A 18 6.71 -6.47 0.33
N PHE A 19 6.36 -7.31 1.30
CA PHE A 19 7.37 -8.08 2.01
C PHE A 19 7.57 -9.49 1.46
N ASP A 20 6.56 -10.08 0.84
CA ASP A 20 6.66 -11.45 0.36
C ASP A 20 6.87 -11.53 -1.15
N ASP A 21 6.17 -10.70 -1.92
CA ASP A 21 6.24 -10.77 -3.37
C ASP A 21 7.43 -10.03 -3.93
N LEU A 22 7.87 -8.97 -3.27
CA LEU A 22 9.03 -8.20 -3.72
C LEU A 22 10.27 -8.63 -2.96
N SER A 23 11.43 -8.59 -3.64
CA SER A 23 12.69 -8.75 -2.96
C SER A 23 13.11 -7.44 -2.32
N SER A 24 14.03 -7.51 -1.36
CA SER A 24 14.51 -6.28 -0.72
C SER A 24 15.21 -5.36 -1.72
N GLU A 25 15.78 -5.92 -2.77
CA GLU A 25 16.39 -5.11 -3.82
C GLU A 25 15.36 -4.25 -4.54
N GLN A 26 14.16 -4.81 -4.77
CA GLN A 26 13.11 -4.08 -5.46
C GLN A 26 12.58 -2.91 -4.65
N TRP A 27 12.72 -2.94 -3.33
CA TRP A 27 12.30 -1.83 -2.48
C TRP A 27 13.06 -0.55 -2.80
N PHE A 28 14.31 -0.67 -3.25
CA PHE A 28 15.19 0.47 -3.45
C PHE A 28 15.48 0.77 -4.91
N MET A 29 14.95 -0.02 -5.83
CA MET A 29 15.20 0.17 -7.25
C MET A 29 14.18 1.11 -7.85
N GLN A 30 14.63 1.87 -8.85
CA GLN A 30 13.69 2.57 -9.72
C GLN A 30 13.28 1.61 -10.83
N ASP A 31 12.07 1.14 -10.78
CA ASP A 31 11.57 0.12 -11.69
C ASP A 31 10.20 0.56 -12.22
N SER A 32 10.18 0.98 -13.48
CA SER A 32 8.95 1.47 -14.09
C SER A 32 7.87 0.41 -14.13
N ALA A 33 8.22 -0.84 -14.34
CA ALA A 33 7.25 -1.92 -14.36
C ALA A 33 6.63 -2.12 -12.98
N LEU A 34 7.45 -2.05 -11.94
CA LEU A 34 6.95 -2.15 -10.57
C LEU A 34 6.06 -0.95 -10.24
N ASP A 35 6.47 0.24 -10.65
CA ASP A 35 5.66 1.43 -10.41
C ASP A 35 4.29 1.30 -11.04
N ARG A 36 4.22 0.77 -12.26
CA ARG A 36 2.95 0.56 -12.95
C ARG A 36 2.11 -0.50 -12.25
N THR A 37 2.74 -1.55 -11.76
CA THR A 37 2.04 -2.61 -11.03
C THR A 37 1.40 -2.04 -9.77
N ILE A 38 2.14 -1.25 -9.02
CA ILE A 38 1.61 -0.65 -7.80
C ILE A 38 0.47 0.30 -8.12
N SER A 39 0.63 1.13 -9.14
CA SER A 39 -0.45 2.03 -9.55
C SER A 39 -1.69 1.27 -9.94
N SER A 40 -1.52 0.21 -10.73
CA SER A 40 -2.65 -0.58 -11.23
C SER A 40 -3.39 -1.28 -10.09
N HIS A 41 -2.66 -1.84 -9.14
CA HIS A 41 -3.27 -2.68 -8.10
C HIS A 41 -3.73 -1.89 -6.88
N PHE A 42 -3.09 -0.76 -6.59
CA PHE A 42 -3.31 -0.08 -5.32
C PHE A 42 -3.73 1.37 -5.44
N TYR A 43 -4.06 1.84 -6.66
CA TYR A 43 -4.43 3.24 -6.83
C TYR A 43 -5.65 3.61 -5.98
N SER A 44 -6.71 2.80 -6.06
CA SER A 44 -7.93 3.07 -5.30
C SER A 44 -7.66 3.06 -3.79
N LEU A 45 -6.84 2.11 -3.35
CA LEU A 45 -6.51 2.01 -1.94
C LEU A 45 -5.69 3.21 -1.49
N HIS A 46 -4.75 3.64 -2.32
CA HIS A 46 -3.96 4.84 -2.02
C HIS A 46 -4.86 6.06 -1.91
N ARG A 47 -5.82 6.18 -2.81
CA ARG A 47 -6.75 7.30 -2.77
C ARG A 47 -7.56 7.29 -1.47
N SER A 48 -8.04 6.11 -1.06
CA SER A 48 -8.75 6.00 0.20
C SER A 48 -7.87 6.41 1.38
N ALA A 49 -6.60 5.99 1.36
CA ALA A 49 -5.68 6.36 2.42
C ALA A 49 -5.46 7.87 2.47
N ALA A 50 -5.29 8.49 1.30
CA ALA A 50 -5.06 9.93 1.22
C ALA A 50 -6.26 10.72 1.73
N LEU A 51 -7.46 10.17 1.59
CA LEU A 51 -8.68 10.79 2.09
C LEU A 51 -8.96 10.48 3.56
N GLY A 52 -8.07 9.73 4.20
CA GLY A 52 -8.23 9.37 5.60
C GLY A 52 -9.22 8.25 5.85
N GLU A 53 -9.59 7.51 4.82
CA GLU A 53 -10.62 6.48 4.92
C GLU A 53 -10.10 5.17 5.49
N LEU A 54 -8.79 5.03 5.64
CA LEU A 54 -8.21 3.81 6.19
C LEU A 54 -7.98 3.89 7.70
N TRP A 55 -8.61 4.86 8.36
CA TRP A 55 -8.41 5.01 9.79
C TRP A 55 -8.71 3.73 10.60
N PRO A 56 -9.64 2.84 10.18
CA PRO A 56 -9.85 1.61 10.95
C PRO A 56 -8.62 0.72 11.01
N TRP A 57 -7.72 0.84 10.03
CA TRP A 57 -6.48 0.05 10.03
C TRP A 57 -5.60 0.38 11.23
N ARG A 58 -5.79 1.56 11.80
CA ARG A 58 -4.97 2.00 12.93
C ARG A 58 -5.25 1.24 14.22
N ALA A 59 -6.30 0.42 14.22
CA ALA A 59 -6.64 -0.37 15.40
C ALA A 59 -5.63 -1.47 15.68
N THR A 60 -4.82 -1.88 14.69
CA THR A 60 -3.83 -2.93 14.87
C THR A 60 -2.47 -2.48 14.38
N PRO A 61 -1.37 -3.04 14.93
CA PRO A 61 -0.04 -2.71 14.41
C PRO A 61 0.12 -3.10 12.95
N THR A 62 -0.45 -4.23 12.52
CA THR A 62 -0.39 -4.67 11.14
C THR A 62 -1.07 -3.65 10.23
N GLY A 63 -2.25 -3.20 10.60
CA GLY A 63 -2.97 -2.21 9.81
C GLY A 63 -2.24 -0.89 9.75
N ARG A 64 -1.65 -0.47 10.86
CA ARG A 64 -0.88 0.78 10.88
C ARG A 64 0.32 0.71 9.95
N LEU A 65 1.04 -0.40 9.96
CA LEU A 65 2.17 -0.57 9.06
C LEU A 65 1.73 -0.53 7.60
N ALA A 66 0.63 -1.21 7.29
CA ALA A 66 0.11 -1.22 5.93
C ALA A 66 -0.29 0.18 5.47
N GLU A 67 -0.94 0.95 6.34
CA GLU A 67 -1.32 2.32 5.99
C GLU A 67 -0.11 3.17 5.69
N ILE A 68 0.94 3.04 6.50
CA ILE A 68 2.18 3.79 6.29
C ILE A 68 2.79 3.42 4.94
N LEU A 69 2.80 2.13 4.60
CA LEU A 69 3.34 1.70 3.31
C LEU A 69 2.56 2.31 2.15
N VAL A 70 1.23 2.31 2.25
CA VAL A 70 0.40 2.88 1.18
C VAL A 70 0.67 4.36 1.03
N LEU A 71 0.72 5.09 2.14
CA LEU A 71 0.88 6.53 2.08
C LEU A 71 2.30 6.97 1.74
N ASP A 72 3.29 6.18 2.11
CA ASP A 72 4.69 6.57 1.90
C ASP A 72 5.28 5.87 0.67
N GLN A 73 5.46 4.55 0.76
CA GLN A 73 6.18 3.84 -0.29
C GLN A 73 5.40 3.77 -1.61
N PHE A 74 4.11 3.43 -1.52
CA PHE A 74 3.32 3.34 -2.74
C PHE A 74 3.16 4.70 -3.40
N SER A 75 3.06 5.77 -2.61
CA SER A 75 3.03 7.12 -3.18
C SER A 75 4.28 7.41 -3.99
N ARG A 76 5.44 7.05 -3.46
CA ARG A 76 6.69 7.28 -4.16
C ARG A 76 6.72 6.53 -5.49
N ASN A 77 6.27 5.28 -5.49
CA ASN A 77 6.25 4.50 -6.71
C ASN A 77 5.26 5.05 -7.73
N MET A 78 4.05 5.38 -7.27
CA MET A 78 2.98 5.84 -8.15
C MET A 78 3.29 7.17 -8.81
N PHE A 79 3.90 8.08 -8.06
CA PHE A 79 4.06 9.46 -8.50
C PHE A 79 5.51 9.84 -8.79
N ARG A 80 6.36 8.85 -8.93
CA ARG A 80 7.79 9.07 -9.14
C ARG A 80 8.06 9.95 -10.35
N GLN A 81 7.28 9.77 -11.39
CA GLN A 81 7.51 10.45 -12.65
C GLN A 81 6.71 11.74 -12.78
N THR A 82 5.91 12.07 -11.79
CA THR A 82 5.09 13.27 -11.83
C THR A 82 5.57 14.34 -10.87
N ALA A 83 6.66 14.10 -10.20
CA ALA A 83 7.17 15.00 -9.17
C ALA A 83 7.49 16.40 -9.69
#